data_8379b8f41392c7565e97674990d7b926
#
_entry.id   8379b8f41392c7565e97674990d7b926
#
_cell.length_a   1.000
_cell.length_b   1.000
_cell.length_c   1.000
_cell.angle_alpha   90.00
_cell.angle_beta   90.00
_cell.angle_gamma   90.00
#
_symmetry.space_group_name_H-M   'P 1'
#
loop_
_entity.id
_entity.type
_entity.pdbx_description
1 polymer ?
#
loop_
_entity_poly.entity_id
_entity_poly.type
_entity_poly.pdbx_seq_one_letter_code
_entity_poly.pdbx_strand_id
1 'polypeptide(L)'
;MSKNHHILQENIDPFHVTPFPFQLSKFLIFLALLPFSFPFIFLGTFGGLIVTFFYRRLSLPNKDRAARFLSWLFKVGTRVKIELKDHNQSRKDHSRLYVSPHICMAEVNLLMISLGHIRIITADFSRTIPIFKHFVEALDPIYVARGKNKKNAPSAFELLKKSIEETEYRHMIFPEGTYTNGKTLIQFKTGAFALGIPVTPVVFHYPKYVPFWNRQESNIFTQFYRLMAQVYTPIIVEILPTYTPSEEERTDPKLYAENVRNVMAKATNRPLSDKSLQDSPNYKKDVQSNR
;
A
#
# COMPACT_ATOMS: atom_id res chain seq x y z
N MET A 1 -0.35 -35.57 -14.47
CA MET A 1 0.87 -34.78 -14.82
C MET A 1 0.43 -33.43 -15.38
N SER A 2 0.20 -32.47 -14.55
CA SER A 2 -0.17 -31.09 -14.95
C SER A 2 1.11 -30.28 -15.07
N LYS A 3 1.46 -29.88 -16.28
CA LYS A 3 2.58 -28.98 -16.55
C LYS A 3 2.21 -27.61 -15.98
N ASN A 4 2.85 -27.22 -14.87
CA ASN A 4 2.85 -25.87 -14.37
C ASN A 4 3.43 -24.94 -15.47
N HIS A 5 2.57 -24.22 -16.15
CA HIS A 5 2.97 -23.08 -16.96
C HIS A 5 3.39 -21.95 -16.01
N HIS A 6 4.62 -22.04 -15.50
CA HIS A 6 5.33 -20.87 -15.05
C HIS A 6 5.62 -20.03 -16.30
N ILE A 7 4.78 -19.04 -16.55
CA ILE A 7 5.09 -18.01 -17.53
C ILE A 7 6.14 -17.10 -16.87
N LEU A 8 7.40 -17.52 -16.91
CA LEU A 8 8.54 -16.66 -16.74
C LEU A 8 8.60 -15.78 -17.98
N GLN A 9 7.93 -14.63 -17.94
CA GLN A 9 8.23 -13.59 -18.93
C GLN A 9 9.57 -12.98 -18.54
N GLU A 10 10.61 -13.42 -19.23
CA GLU A 10 11.95 -12.86 -19.16
C GLU A 10 11.91 -11.34 -19.35
N ASN A 11 12.61 -10.62 -18.47
CA ASN A 11 12.97 -9.21 -18.56
C ASN A 11 11.98 -8.10 -18.22
N ILE A 12 10.91 -8.32 -17.48
CA ILE A 12 10.17 -7.18 -16.92
C ILE A 12 10.86 -6.70 -15.64
N ASP A 13 11.56 -5.55 -15.72
CA ASP A 13 12.12 -4.95 -14.50
C ASP A 13 11.01 -4.31 -13.66
N PRO A 14 10.72 -4.85 -12.44
CA PRO A 14 9.68 -4.32 -11.55
C PRO A 14 9.99 -2.93 -11.01
N PHE A 15 11.23 -2.49 -11.13
CA PHE A 15 11.71 -1.19 -10.65
C PHE A 15 11.91 -0.17 -11.78
N HIS A 16 11.66 -0.58 -13.03
CA HIS A 16 11.77 0.34 -14.15
C HIS A 16 10.70 1.43 -14.06
N VAL A 17 11.15 2.68 -14.10
CA VAL A 17 10.30 3.86 -14.15
C VAL A 17 10.04 4.22 -15.60
N THR A 18 8.79 4.22 -16.01
CA THR A 18 8.42 4.78 -17.31
C THR A 18 8.45 6.31 -17.18
N PRO A 19 9.32 7.02 -17.91
CA PRO A 19 9.32 8.47 -17.89
C PRO A 19 7.94 9.01 -18.26
N PHE A 20 7.50 10.02 -17.53
CA PHE A 20 6.26 10.71 -17.84
C PHE A 20 6.62 12.04 -18.53
N PRO A 21 6.62 12.09 -19.88
CA PRO A 21 6.94 13.31 -20.59
C PRO A 21 5.89 14.37 -20.28
N PHE A 22 6.33 15.62 -20.19
CA PHE A 22 5.42 16.75 -20.05
C PHE A 22 4.46 16.77 -21.25
N GLN A 23 3.18 16.83 -20.97
CA GLN A 23 2.12 16.95 -21.96
C GLN A 23 1.30 18.21 -21.68
N LEU A 24 1.31 19.17 -22.60
CA LEU A 24 0.59 20.42 -22.45
C LEU A 24 -0.90 20.19 -22.20
N SER A 25 -1.51 19.23 -22.88
CA SER A 25 -2.93 18.86 -22.65
C SER A 25 -3.21 18.42 -21.22
N LYS A 26 -2.33 17.60 -20.64
CA LYS A 26 -2.45 17.17 -19.24
C LYS A 26 -2.24 18.32 -18.26
N PHE A 27 -1.34 19.23 -18.58
CA PHE A 27 -1.13 20.43 -17.77
C PHE A 27 -2.35 21.36 -17.80
N LEU A 28 -2.96 21.57 -18.96
CA LEU A 28 -4.19 22.35 -19.08
C LEU A 28 -5.36 21.71 -18.32
N ILE A 29 -5.52 20.38 -18.41
CA ILE A 29 -6.51 19.63 -17.61
C ILE A 29 -6.24 19.83 -16.12
N PHE A 30 -4.99 19.70 -15.67
CA PHE A 30 -4.61 19.94 -14.28
C PHE A 30 -5.03 21.35 -13.82
N LEU A 31 -4.68 22.38 -14.57
CA LEU A 31 -5.03 23.78 -14.25
C LEU A 31 -6.54 23.99 -14.20
N ALA A 32 -7.28 23.46 -15.18
CA ALA A 32 -8.73 23.59 -15.25
C ALA A 32 -9.44 22.90 -14.07
N LEU A 33 -8.91 21.77 -13.59
CA LEU A 33 -9.49 20.98 -12.51
C LEU A 33 -8.97 21.36 -11.12
N LEU A 34 -7.88 22.14 -11.05
CA LEU A 34 -7.26 22.55 -9.79
C LEU A 34 -8.23 23.29 -8.84
N PRO A 35 -9.04 24.27 -9.29
CA PRO A 35 -10.00 24.97 -8.44
C PRO A 35 -11.01 24.04 -7.78
N PHE A 36 -11.43 22.99 -8.49
CA PHE A 36 -12.32 21.96 -7.94
C PHE A 36 -11.60 21.04 -6.95
N SER A 37 -10.39 20.62 -7.26
CA SER A 37 -9.63 19.64 -6.47
C SER A 37 -9.04 20.25 -5.21
N PHE A 38 -8.59 21.50 -5.29
CA PHE A 38 -7.85 22.17 -4.23
C PHE A 38 -8.60 22.23 -2.89
N PRO A 39 -9.89 22.63 -2.84
CA PRO A 39 -10.63 22.69 -1.59
C PRO A 39 -10.68 21.33 -0.86
N PHE A 40 -10.90 20.24 -1.59
CA PHE A 40 -10.99 18.90 -0.99
C PHE A 40 -9.64 18.41 -0.48
N ILE A 41 -8.56 18.64 -1.24
CA ILE A 41 -7.20 18.27 -0.83
C ILE A 41 -6.78 19.13 0.37
N PHE A 42 -7.08 20.41 0.33
CA PHE A 42 -6.80 21.33 1.44
C PHE A 42 -7.54 20.91 2.71
N LEU A 43 -8.88 20.69 2.62
CA LEU A 43 -9.69 20.22 3.75
C LEU A 43 -9.21 18.84 4.25
N GLY A 44 -8.83 17.93 3.33
CA GLY A 44 -8.27 16.63 3.70
C GLY A 44 -6.96 16.77 4.45
N THR A 45 -6.08 17.69 4.01
CA THR A 45 -4.79 17.95 4.65
C THR A 45 -4.96 18.60 6.02
N PHE A 46 -5.72 19.69 6.09
CA PHE A 46 -5.98 20.41 7.35
C PHE A 46 -6.83 19.58 8.31
N GLY A 47 -7.88 18.92 7.82
CA GLY A 47 -8.67 17.99 8.60
C GLY A 47 -7.83 16.84 9.14
N GLY A 48 -6.89 16.33 8.32
CA GLY A 48 -5.89 15.36 8.74
C GLY A 48 -5.03 15.85 9.89
N LEU A 49 -4.54 17.10 9.83
CA LEU A 49 -3.75 17.72 10.92
C LEU A 49 -4.57 17.80 12.23
N ILE A 50 -5.80 18.26 12.16
CA ILE A 50 -6.71 18.36 13.32
C ILE A 50 -7.00 16.97 13.88
N VAL A 51 -7.36 16.03 13.00
CA VAL A 51 -7.64 14.64 13.39
C VAL A 51 -6.40 14.02 14.03
N THR A 52 -5.18 14.24 13.51
CA THR A 52 -3.94 13.71 14.07
C THR A 52 -3.73 14.16 15.52
N PHE A 53 -4.03 15.42 15.81
CA PHE A 53 -3.89 15.95 17.17
C PHE A 53 -4.79 15.23 18.19
N PHE A 54 -6.03 14.86 17.78
CA PHE A 54 -6.98 14.18 18.64
C PHE A 54 -7.03 12.67 18.45
N TYR A 55 -6.40 12.14 17.41
CA TYR A 55 -6.60 10.78 16.89
C TYR A 55 -6.33 9.69 17.93
N ARG A 56 -5.29 9.86 18.73
CA ARG A 56 -4.94 8.89 19.78
C ARG A 56 -6.01 8.75 20.84
N ARG A 57 -6.85 9.80 21.04
CA ARG A 57 -7.94 9.84 22.02
C ARG A 57 -9.27 9.35 21.46
N LEU A 58 -9.36 9.16 20.14
CA LEU A 58 -10.59 8.68 19.52
C LEU A 58 -10.78 7.19 19.78
N SER A 59 -12.05 6.80 20.05
CA SER A 59 -12.46 5.38 20.02
C SER A 59 -12.33 4.81 18.61
N LEU A 60 -12.23 3.49 18.48
CA LEU A 60 -12.09 2.83 17.17
C LEU A 60 -13.22 3.18 16.18
N PRO A 61 -14.52 3.22 16.57
CA PRO A 61 -15.58 3.67 15.66
C PRO A 61 -15.40 5.10 15.15
N ASN A 62 -14.88 6.01 15.99
CA ASN A 62 -14.61 7.39 15.58
C ASN A 62 -13.38 7.48 14.67
N LYS A 63 -12.35 6.65 14.90
CA LYS A 63 -11.22 6.48 13.97
C LYS A 63 -11.70 6.00 12.60
N ASP A 64 -12.59 5.01 12.56
CA ASP A 64 -13.19 4.51 11.32
C ASP A 64 -13.93 5.62 10.55
N ARG A 65 -14.75 6.43 11.25
CA ARG A 65 -15.46 7.56 10.63
C ARG A 65 -14.51 8.61 10.09
N ALA A 66 -13.52 9.00 10.89
CA ALA A 66 -12.51 9.98 10.49
C ALA A 66 -11.69 9.49 9.29
N ALA A 67 -11.22 8.24 9.31
CA ALA A 67 -10.48 7.64 8.21
C ALA A 67 -11.29 7.61 6.91
N ARG A 68 -12.57 7.20 6.97
CA ARG A 68 -13.46 7.21 5.79
C ARG A 68 -13.69 8.61 5.26
N PHE A 69 -13.92 9.58 6.14
CA PHE A 69 -14.16 10.97 5.74
C PHE A 69 -12.93 11.58 5.08
N LEU A 70 -11.75 11.44 5.68
CA LEU A 70 -10.50 11.95 5.09
C LEU A 70 -10.17 11.27 3.76
N SER A 71 -10.37 9.96 3.69
CA SER A 71 -10.16 9.21 2.45
C SER A 71 -11.21 9.58 1.38
N TRP A 72 -12.43 9.93 1.76
CA TRP A 72 -13.45 10.45 0.87
C TRP A 72 -13.05 11.82 0.30
N LEU A 73 -12.54 12.74 1.13
CA LEU A 73 -12.01 14.03 0.65
C LEU A 73 -10.89 13.82 -0.37
N PHE A 74 -9.96 12.89 -0.08
CA PHE A 74 -8.91 12.51 -1.03
C PHE A 74 -9.51 11.97 -2.34
N LYS A 75 -10.48 11.05 -2.26
CA LYS A 75 -11.16 10.48 -3.43
C LYS A 75 -11.80 11.57 -4.30
N VAL A 76 -12.53 12.50 -3.68
CA VAL A 76 -13.22 13.59 -4.40
C VAL A 76 -12.20 14.54 -5.02
N GLY A 77 -11.19 14.97 -4.25
CA GLY A 77 -10.16 15.89 -4.72
C GLY A 77 -9.30 15.32 -5.85
N THR A 78 -9.04 14.02 -5.84
CA THR A 78 -8.28 13.33 -6.89
C THR A 78 -9.16 12.73 -7.99
N ARG A 79 -10.47 12.80 -7.86
CA ARG A 79 -11.47 12.25 -8.80
C ARG A 79 -11.29 10.76 -9.09
N VAL A 80 -10.81 10.02 -8.07
CA VAL A 80 -10.70 8.56 -8.15
C VAL A 80 -12.09 7.93 -8.07
N LYS A 81 -12.43 7.10 -9.05
CA LYS A 81 -13.65 6.29 -9.06
C LYS A 81 -13.31 4.87 -8.60
N ILE A 82 -13.80 4.48 -7.42
CA ILE A 82 -13.52 3.17 -6.83
C ILE A 82 -14.67 2.23 -7.15
N GLU A 83 -14.32 1.05 -7.67
CA GLU A 83 -15.15 -0.14 -7.70
C GLU A 83 -14.59 -1.12 -6.67
N LEU A 84 -15.41 -1.52 -5.70
CA LEU A 84 -15.03 -2.50 -4.70
C LEU A 84 -15.56 -3.88 -5.11
N LYS A 85 -14.66 -4.85 -5.23
CA LYS A 85 -15.00 -6.27 -5.37
C LYS A 85 -14.54 -6.99 -4.11
N ASP A 86 -15.48 -7.56 -3.38
CA ASP A 86 -15.19 -8.31 -2.16
C ASP A 86 -15.67 -9.74 -2.37
N HIS A 87 -14.75 -10.70 -2.36
CA HIS A 87 -15.04 -12.10 -2.58
C HIS A 87 -15.36 -12.87 -1.30
N ASN A 88 -15.36 -12.19 -0.16
CA ASN A 88 -15.79 -12.76 1.11
C ASN A 88 -17.29 -12.55 1.29
N GLN A 89 -17.98 -13.49 1.93
CA GLN A 89 -19.43 -13.39 2.15
C GLN A 89 -19.78 -12.23 3.08
N SER A 90 -18.91 -11.94 4.02
CA SER A 90 -19.09 -10.88 5.01
C SER A 90 -17.75 -10.30 5.42
N ARG A 91 -17.78 -9.05 5.93
CA ARG A 91 -16.59 -8.44 6.53
C ARG A 91 -16.09 -9.17 7.78
N LYS A 92 -16.91 -10.00 8.39
CA LYS A 92 -16.51 -10.84 9.53
C LYS A 92 -15.58 -11.98 9.10
N ASP A 93 -15.63 -12.34 7.82
CA ASP A 93 -14.78 -13.38 7.24
C ASP A 93 -13.38 -12.85 6.91
N HIS A 94 -13.18 -11.52 6.94
CA HIS A 94 -11.86 -10.93 6.76
C HIS A 94 -10.97 -11.20 7.96
N SER A 95 -9.72 -11.56 7.69
CA SER A 95 -8.67 -11.47 8.70
C SER A 95 -8.44 -10.02 9.09
N ARG A 96 -7.94 -9.79 10.29
CA ARG A 96 -7.46 -8.46 10.72
C ARG A 96 -6.12 -8.07 10.06
N LEU A 97 -5.49 -8.99 9.35
CA LEU A 97 -4.25 -8.76 8.62
C LEU A 97 -4.49 -8.78 7.12
N TYR A 98 -4.42 -7.61 6.51
CA TYR A 98 -4.49 -7.44 5.06
C TYR A 98 -3.09 -7.40 4.48
N VAL A 99 -2.91 -8.02 3.32
CA VAL A 99 -1.65 -8.01 2.58
C VAL A 99 -1.89 -7.57 1.14
N SER A 100 -1.02 -6.73 0.60
CA SER A 100 -1.16 -6.20 -0.76
C SER A 100 0.19 -5.94 -1.42
N PRO A 101 0.31 -6.13 -2.74
CA PRO A 101 1.41 -5.54 -3.52
C PRO A 101 1.41 -4.02 -3.38
N HIS A 102 2.57 -3.38 -3.54
CA HIS A 102 2.71 -1.94 -3.33
C HIS A 102 3.10 -1.19 -4.60
N ILE A 103 2.15 -0.50 -5.19
CA ILE A 103 2.32 0.22 -6.45
C ILE A 103 2.18 1.73 -6.25
N CYS A 104 1.23 2.14 -5.39
CA CYS A 104 0.88 3.53 -5.20
C CYS A 104 0.63 3.86 -3.72
N MET A 105 1.02 5.07 -3.30
CA MET A 105 0.74 5.55 -1.94
C MET A 105 -0.75 5.71 -1.62
N ALA A 106 -1.59 5.81 -2.65
CA ALA A 106 -3.03 5.96 -2.48
C ALA A 106 -3.74 4.69 -1.97
N GLU A 107 -3.11 3.53 -2.05
CA GLU A 107 -3.72 2.22 -1.75
C GLU A 107 -4.34 2.15 -0.36
N VAL A 108 -3.65 2.69 0.64
CA VAL A 108 -4.18 2.74 2.01
C VAL A 108 -5.46 3.59 2.07
N ASN A 109 -5.47 4.78 1.45
CA ASN A 109 -6.64 5.65 1.43
C ASN A 109 -7.81 4.99 0.69
N LEU A 110 -7.53 4.30 -0.42
CA LEU A 110 -8.56 3.60 -1.21
C LEU A 110 -9.22 2.49 -0.38
N LEU A 111 -8.43 1.75 0.39
CA LEU A 111 -8.94 0.68 1.24
C LEU A 111 -9.70 1.23 2.45
N MET A 112 -9.26 2.35 3.03
CA MET A 112 -9.92 3.00 4.16
C MET A 112 -11.32 3.52 3.84
N ILE A 113 -11.59 3.92 2.61
CA ILE A 113 -12.94 4.32 2.19
C ILE A 113 -13.91 3.16 2.44
N SER A 114 -13.49 1.95 2.13
CA SER A 114 -14.33 0.76 2.24
C SER A 114 -14.31 0.15 3.65
N LEU A 115 -13.14 0.01 4.25
CA LEU A 115 -12.95 -0.73 5.49
C LEU A 115 -12.86 0.14 6.76
N GLY A 116 -12.66 1.46 6.62
CA GLY A 116 -12.42 2.36 7.75
C GLY A 116 -10.96 2.39 8.15
N HIS A 117 -10.68 2.61 9.44
CA HIS A 117 -9.32 2.71 9.95
C HIS A 117 -8.52 1.43 9.75
N ILE A 118 -7.33 1.58 9.18
CA ILE A 118 -6.37 0.50 8.96
C ILE A 118 -4.99 1.00 9.40
N ARG A 119 -4.38 0.28 10.31
CA ARG A 119 -3.01 0.54 10.78
C ARG A 119 -2.02 -0.03 9.77
N ILE A 120 -1.07 0.78 9.31
CA ILE A 120 -0.04 0.37 8.36
C ILE A 120 1.30 0.14 9.06
N ILE A 121 2.15 -0.66 8.44
CA ILE A 121 3.57 -0.73 8.79
C ILE A 121 4.34 0.18 7.85
N THR A 122 5.08 1.12 8.40
CA THR A 122 5.88 2.07 7.62
C THR A 122 7.29 2.22 8.18
N ALA A 123 8.21 2.68 7.36
CA ALA A 123 9.56 2.96 7.81
C ALA A 123 9.62 4.29 8.59
N ASP A 124 10.48 4.36 9.59
CA ASP A 124 10.67 5.53 10.47
C ASP A 124 11.02 6.82 9.73
N PHE A 125 11.70 6.73 8.56
CA PHE A 125 12.00 7.91 7.73
C PHE A 125 10.74 8.66 7.26
N SER A 126 9.56 8.02 7.23
CA SER A 126 8.32 8.71 6.85
C SER A 126 7.96 9.87 7.78
N ARG A 127 8.48 9.85 9.02
CA ARG A 127 8.35 10.96 9.99
C ARG A 127 9.13 12.21 9.60
N THR A 128 10.13 12.08 8.72
CA THR A 128 10.98 13.21 8.32
C THR A 128 10.44 13.96 7.12
N ILE A 129 9.40 13.43 6.43
CA ILE A 129 8.83 14.07 5.26
C ILE A 129 7.80 15.11 5.71
N PRO A 130 8.06 16.42 5.48
CA PRO A 130 7.14 17.48 5.87
C PRO A 130 5.74 17.25 5.29
N ILE A 131 4.68 17.67 6.01
CA ILE A 131 3.28 17.50 5.64
C ILE A 131 2.87 16.02 5.58
N PHE A 132 3.59 15.16 4.84
CA PHE A 132 3.28 13.74 4.70
C PHE A 132 3.28 12.98 6.03
N LYS A 133 4.19 13.35 6.96
CA LYS A 133 4.25 12.77 8.31
C LYS A 133 2.89 12.81 9.02
N HIS A 134 2.15 13.91 8.89
CA HIS A 134 0.87 14.08 9.57
C HIS A 134 -0.22 13.14 9.00
N PHE A 135 -0.21 12.92 7.68
CA PHE A 135 -1.08 11.89 7.09
C PHE A 135 -0.74 10.50 7.60
N VAL A 136 0.54 10.18 7.68
CA VAL A 136 0.99 8.88 8.17
C VAL A 136 0.68 8.72 9.65
N GLU A 137 0.91 9.74 10.47
CA GLU A 137 0.59 9.74 11.90
C GLU A 137 -0.91 9.59 12.18
N ALA A 138 -1.77 10.16 11.32
CA ALA A 138 -3.22 9.98 11.40
C ALA A 138 -3.66 8.53 11.21
N LEU A 139 -2.83 7.67 10.63
CA LEU A 139 -3.09 6.25 10.47
C LEU A 139 -2.68 5.43 11.70
N ASP A 140 -2.12 6.07 12.73
CA ASP A 140 -1.56 5.40 13.91
C ASP A 140 -0.63 4.23 13.53
N PRO A 141 0.40 4.47 12.68
CA PRO A 141 1.15 3.42 12.05
C PRO A 141 2.12 2.72 13.00
N ILE A 142 2.50 1.51 12.65
CA ILE A 142 3.63 0.82 13.25
C ILE A 142 4.90 1.27 12.53
N TYR A 143 5.77 1.99 13.23
CA TYR A 143 7.05 2.42 12.68
C TYR A 143 8.12 1.37 12.86
N VAL A 144 8.81 1.05 11.77
CA VAL A 144 9.91 0.08 11.73
C VAL A 144 11.22 0.79 11.43
N ALA A 145 12.19 0.59 12.29
CA ALA A 145 13.53 1.13 12.10
C ALA A 145 14.21 0.53 10.87
N ARG A 146 14.89 1.38 10.10
CA ARG A 146 15.73 0.99 8.95
C ARG A 146 17.16 1.51 9.12
N GLY A 147 18.11 0.90 8.41
CA GLY A 147 19.51 1.31 8.42
C GLY A 147 20.19 1.14 9.77
N LYS A 148 20.97 2.13 10.20
CA LYS A 148 21.76 2.09 11.46
C LYS A 148 20.91 1.89 12.71
N ASN A 149 19.69 2.40 12.72
CA ASN A 149 18.76 2.32 13.85
C ASN A 149 18.19 0.92 14.07
N LYS A 150 18.47 -0.03 13.17
CA LYS A 150 17.92 -1.39 13.22
C LYS A 150 18.54 -2.28 14.30
N LYS A 151 19.79 -2.00 14.73
CA LYS A 151 20.58 -2.93 15.57
C LYS A 151 19.91 -3.28 16.90
N ASN A 152 19.18 -2.34 17.52
CA ASN A 152 18.54 -2.53 18.83
C ASN A 152 17.03 -2.26 18.81
N ALA A 153 16.43 -2.16 17.61
CA ALA A 153 15.01 -1.90 17.48
C ALA A 153 14.21 -3.20 17.27
N PRO A 154 13.00 -3.30 17.82
CA PRO A 154 12.10 -4.43 17.57
C PRO A 154 11.90 -4.65 16.07
N SER A 155 11.80 -5.90 15.66
CA SER A 155 11.51 -6.26 14.28
C SER A 155 10.08 -5.88 13.90
N ALA A 156 9.81 -5.77 12.58
CA ALA A 156 8.44 -5.57 12.10
C ALA A 156 7.50 -6.69 12.57
N PHE A 157 8.01 -7.92 12.68
CA PHE A 157 7.26 -9.07 13.18
C PHE A 157 6.83 -8.87 14.63
N GLU A 158 7.77 -8.52 15.53
CA GLU A 158 7.48 -8.32 16.96
C GLU A 158 6.48 -7.19 17.18
N LEU A 159 6.66 -6.06 16.48
CA LEU A 159 5.76 -4.93 16.56
C LEU A 159 4.36 -5.25 16.04
N LEU A 160 4.26 -5.98 14.93
CA LEU A 160 2.99 -6.41 14.38
C LEU A 160 2.29 -7.39 15.29
N LYS A 161 3.00 -8.41 15.80
CA LYS A 161 2.50 -9.41 16.75
C LYS A 161 1.89 -8.71 17.94
N LYS A 162 2.67 -7.85 18.60
CA LYS A 162 2.20 -7.05 19.74
C LYS A 162 0.94 -6.25 19.41
N SER A 163 0.90 -5.57 18.25
CA SER A 163 -0.26 -4.78 17.85
C SER A 163 -1.52 -5.62 17.61
N ILE A 164 -1.38 -6.82 17.04
CA ILE A 164 -2.51 -7.74 16.83
C ILE A 164 -3.02 -8.31 18.16
N GLU A 165 -2.11 -8.60 19.10
CA GLU A 165 -2.48 -9.13 20.41
C GLU A 165 -3.12 -8.09 21.32
N GLU A 166 -2.65 -6.84 21.29
CA GLU A 166 -3.07 -5.76 22.19
C GLU A 166 -4.26 -4.92 21.66
N THR A 167 -4.60 -5.03 20.37
CA THR A 167 -5.61 -4.15 19.75
C THR A 167 -6.55 -4.89 18.81
N GLU A 168 -7.74 -4.32 18.62
CA GLU A 168 -8.72 -4.78 17.63
C GLU A 168 -8.53 -4.12 16.24
N TYR A 169 -7.39 -3.49 15.99
CA TYR A 169 -7.13 -2.82 14.72
C TYR A 169 -7.00 -3.79 13.56
N ARG A 170 -7.40 -3.33 12.38
CA ARG A 170 -7.03 -3.92 11.11
C ARG A 170 -5.63 -3.44 10.75
N HIS A 171 -4.83 -4.34 10.24
CA HIS A 171 -3.45 -4.04 9.82
C HIS A 171 -3.31 -4.25 8.34
N MET A 172 -2.53 -3.40 7.67
CA MET A 172 -2.17 -3.59 6.28
C MET A 172 -0.66 -3.62 6.10
N ILE A 173 -0.21 -4.64 5.41
CA ILE A 173 1.19 -4.85 5.11
C ILE A 173 1.38 -4.95 3.60
N PHE A 174 2.46 -4.34 3.16
CA PHE A 174 2.97 -4.48 1.82
C PHE A 174 4.19 -5.42 1.87
N PRO A 175 4.01 -6.73 1.63
CA PRO A 175 5.07 -7.71 1.88
C PRO A 175 6.25 -7.57 0.90
N GLU A 176 6.07 -6.90 -0.22
CA GLU A 176 7.18 -6.50 -1.12
C GLU A 176 8.20 -5.58 -0.42
N GLY A 177 7.76 -4.82 0.60
CA GLY A 177 8.59 -3.91 1.38
C GLY A 177 9.07 -2.67 0.64
N THR A 178 8.67 -2.50 -0.61
CA THR A 178 8.99 -1.35 -1.48
C THR A 178 7.90 -1.18 -2.53
N TYR A 179 7.91 -0.02 -3.21
CA TYR A 179 7.07 0.21 -4.38
C TYR A 179 7.64 -0.50 -5.60
N THR A 180 6.75 -1.04 -6.42
CA THR A 180 7.06 -1.58 -7.74
C THR A 180 6.26 -0.84 -8.82
N ASN A 181 6.54 -1.13 -10.09
CA ASN A 181 5.72 -0.59 -11.19
C ASN A 181 4.42 -1.38 -11.43
N GLY A 182 4.15 -2.39 -10.62
CA GLY A 182 2.94 -3.22 -10.71
C GLY A 182 2.85 -4.14 -11.92
N LYS A 183 3.89 -4.27 -12.71
CA LYS A 183 3.91 -5.17 -13.89
C LYS A 183 4.15 -6.62 -13.50
N THR A 184 4.89 -6.84 -12.42
CA THR A 184 5.20 -8.16 -11.84
C THR A 184 5.01 -8.12 -10.33
N LEU A 185 4.94 -9.28 -9.68
CA LEU A 185 5.02 -9.41 -8.23
C LEU A 185 6.43 -9.87 -7.85
N ILE A 186 7.12 -9.09 -7.03
CA ILE A 186 8.44 -9.48 -6.48
C ILE A 186 8.27 -10.42 -5.29
N GLN A 187 9.37 -11.00 -4.82
CA GLN A 187 9.36 -11.88 -3.65
C GLN A 187 8.83 -11.17 -2.41
N PHE A 188 7.96 -11.84 -1.69
CA PHE A 188 7.38 -11.34 -0.44
C PHE A 188 8.32 -11.59 0.74
N LYS A 189 8.39 -10.64 1.65
CA LYS A 189 9.01 -10.80 2.96
C LYS A 189 8.15 -11.70 3.84
N THR A 190 8.79 -12.55 4.60
CA THR A 190 8.13 -13.56 5.44
C THR A 190 7.57 -13.02 6.76
N GLY A 191 7.94 -11.80 7.18
CA GLY A 191 7.63 -11.28 8.51
C GLY A 191 6.13 -11.24 8.88
N ALA A 192 5.25 -10.95 7.90
CA ALA A 192 3.80 -10.99 8.13
C ALA A 192 3.27 -12.42 8.25
N PHE A 193 3.85 -13.33 7.50
CA PHE A 193 3.44 -14.72 7.38
C PHE A 193 3.96 -15.59 8.55
N ALA A 194 5.03 -15.16 9.20
CA ALA A 194 5.58 -15.81 10.38
C ALA A 194 4.63 -15.81 11.60
N LEU A 195 3.56 -15.00 11.55
CA LEU A 195 2.50 -15.05 12.56
C LEU A 195 1.63 -16.32 12.47
N GLY A 196 1.64 -17.03 11.34
CA GLY A 196 0.84 -18.23 11.12
C GLY A 196 -0.68 -18.03 11.21
N ILE A 197 -1.15 -16.76 11.13
CA ILE A 197 -2.57 -16.41 11.18
C ILE A 197 -3.13 -16.20 9.76
N PRO A 198 -4.44 -16.31 9.57
CA PRO A 198 -5.05 -16.00 8.27
C PRO A 198 -4.72 -14.58 7.80
N VAL A 199 -4.60 -14.39 6.48
CA VAL A 199 -4.43 -13.07 5.85
C VAL A 199 -5.54 -12.84 4.83
N THR A 200 -5.99 -11.60 4.66
CA THR A 200 -6.91 -11.20 3.60
C THR A 200 -6.13 -10.49 2.50
N PRO A 201 -5.89 -11.15 1.35
CA PRO A 201 -5.18 -10.53 0.25
C PRO A 201 -6.03 -9.45 -0.42
N VAL A 202 -5.41 -8.32 -0.76
CA VAL A 202 -6.05 -7.21 -1.49
C VAL A 202 -5.20 -6.87 -2.70
N VAL A 203 -5.83 -6.72 -3.85
CA VAL A 203 -5.17 -6.31 -5.08
C VAL A 203 -5.84 -5.08 -5.66
N PHE A 204 -5.04 -4.22 -6.27
CA PHE A 204 -5.50 -3.00 -6.91
C PHE A 204 -5.29 -3.12 -8.42
N HIS A 205 -6.37 -2.88 -9.18
CA HIS A 205 -6.31 -2.83 -10.62
C HIS A 205 -6.38 -1.38 -11.07
N TYR A 206 -5.33 -0.98 -11.72
CA TYR A 206 -5.15 0.37 -12.21
C TYR A 206 -5.25 0.42 -13.74
N PRO A 207 -5.75 1.51 -14.33
CA PRO A 207 -5.74 1.67 -15.77
C PRO A 207 -4.29 1.74 -16.30
N LYS A 208 -4.05 1.12 -17.46
CA LYS A 208 -2.72 1.10 -18.08
C LYS A 208 -2.13 2.48 -18.41
N TYR A 209 -3.01 3.48 -18.59
CA TYR A 209 -2.61 4.84 -18.94
C TYR A 209 -2.28 5.73 -17.73
N VAL A 210 -2.55 5.26 -16.51
CA VAL A 210 -2.18 6.01 -15.31
C VAL A 210 -0.78 5.61 -14.90
N PRO A 211 0.20 6.49 -15.05
CA PRO A 211 1.54 6.23 -14.58
C PRO A 211 1.54 6.31 -13.06
N PHE A 212 1.81 5.17 -12.42
CA PHE A 212 1.85 5.11 -10.98
C PHE A 212 3.20 5.52 -10.44
N TRP A 213 3.13 5.83 -9.15
CA TRP A 213 4.29 6.16 -8.40
C TRP A 213 5.22 4.95 -8.30
N ASN A 214 6.40 5.15 -8.78
CA ASN A 214 7.55 4.44 -8.36
C ASN A 214 8.39 5.40 -7.50
N ARG A 215 8.80 5.02 -6.29
CA ARG A 215 9.69 5.82 -5.43
C ARG A 215 10.99 6.26 -6.14
N GLN A 216 11.32 5.64 -7.24
CA GLN A 216 12.44 6.01 -8.11
C GLN A 216 12.18 7.32 -8.87
N GLU A 217 10.92 7.71 -9.05
CA GLU A 217 10.55 9.03 -9.54
C GLU A 217 10.48 9.98 -8.34
N SER A 218 11.45 10.75 -8.19
CA SER A 218 11.96 11.47 -7.04
C SER A 218 11.06 12.52 -6.39
N ASN A 219 9.84 12.82 -6.89
CA ASN A 219 9.09 13.97 -6.42
C ASN A 219 7.61 13.68 -6.17
N ILE A 220 7.17 13.85 -4.92
CA ILE A 220 5.78 13.73 -4.50
C ILE A 220 4.85 14.68 -5.28
N PHE A 221 5.33 15.87 -5.66
CA PHE A 221 4.55 16.84 -6.44
C PHE A 221 4.26 16.34 -7.86
N THR A 222 5.22 15.67 -8.50
CA THR A 222 5.01 15.06 -9.82
C THR A 222 3.91 14.01 -9.79
N GLN A 223 3.78 13.30 -8.72
CA GLN A 223 2.80 12.22 -8.56
C GLN A 223 1.42 12.77 -8.28
N PHE A 224 1.30 13.79 -7.43
CA PHE A 224 0.06 14.54 -7.26
C PHE A 224 -0.38 15.14 -8.58
N TYR A 225 0.55 15.77 -9.31
CA TYR A 225 0.27 16.30 -10.64
C TYR A 225 -0.28 15.23 -11.59
N ARG A 226 0.36 14.06 -11.66
CA ARG A 226 -0.10 12.95 -12.51
C ARG A 226 -1.50 12.47 -12.18
N LEU A 227 -1.78 12.31 -10.88
CA LEU A 227 -3.10 11.90 -10.43
C LEU A 227 -4.15 12.98 -10.72
N MET A 228 -3.81 14.25 -10.46
CA MET A 228 -4.73 15.39 -10.64
C MET A 228 -4.89 15.83 -12.07
N ALA A 229 -3.97 15.51 -12.97
CA ALA A 229 -4.05 15.76 -14.41
C ALA A 229 -4.96 14.76 -15.16
N GLN A 230 -5.64 13.86 -14.46
CA GLN A 230 -6.66 12.99 -15.02
C GLN A 230 -8.05 13.59 -14.77
N VAL A 231 -8.97 13.50 -15.76
CA VAL A 231 -10.37 13.87 -15.56
C VAL A 231 -11.00 13.00 -14.47
N TYR A 232 -10.72 11.70 -14.53
CA TYR A 232 -11.04 10.74 -13.48
C TYR A 232 -10.10 9.53 -13.59
N THR A 233 -9.93 8.80 -12.49
CA THR A 233 -9.10 7.59 -12.45
C THR A 233 -9.94 6.44 -11.90
N PRO A 234 -10.38 5.48 -12.75
CA PRO A 234 -11.08 4.29 -12.27
C PRO A 234 -10.07 3.32 -11.64
N ILE A 235 -10.39 2.83 -10.45
CA ILE A 235 -9.57 1.87 -9.72
C ILE A 235 -10.49 0.78 -9.19
N ILE A 236 -10.16 -0.49 -9.45
CA ILE A 236 -10.84 -1.61 -8.80
C ILE A 236 -10.02 -2.01 -7.59
N VAL A 237 -10.67 -2.02 -6.44
CA VAL A 237 -10.13 -2.58 -5.19
C VAL A 237 -10.75 -3.95 -5.03
N GLU A 238 -9.95 -4.98 -5.18
CA GLU A 238 -10.41 -6.36 -5.11
C GLU A 238 -9.87 -7.02 -3.84
N ILE A 239 -10.80 -7.40 -2.95
CA ILE A 239 -10.52 -8.12 -1.71
C ILE A 239 -10.74 -9.60 -2.00
N LEU A 240 -9.68 -10.37 -2.02
CA LEU A 240 -9.71 -11.80 -2.29
C LEU A 240 -10.25 -12.58 -1.08
N PRO A 241 -10.67 -13.83 -1.25
CA PRO A 241 -11.03 -14.69 -0.12
C PRO A 241 -9.89 -14.73 0.90
N THR A 242 -10.27 -14.69 2.17
CA THR A 242 -9.29 -14.80 3.27
C THR A 242 -8.54 -16.12 3.14
N TYR A 243 -7.23 -16.05 3.11
CA TYR A 243 -6.34 -17.20 3.00
C TYR A 243 -5.97 -17.69 4.39
N THR A 244 -6.40 -18.90 4.71
CA THR A 244 -6.04 -19.58 5.96
C THR A 244 -4.85 -20.51 5.70
N PRO A 245 -3.72 -20.34 6.42
CA PRO A 245 -2.56 -21.18 6.20
C PRO A 245 -2.81 -22.64 6.64
N SER A 246 -2.21 -23.57 5.91
CA SER A 246 -2.14 -24.97 6.30
C SER A 246 -1.19 -25.15 7.50
N GLU A 247 -1.17 -26.33 8.11
CA GLU A 247 -0.23 -26.60 9.21
C GLU A 247 1.23 -26.51 8.75
N GLU A 248 1.55 -26.93 7.53
CA GLU A 248 2.87 -26.80 6.95
C GLU A 248 3.26 -25.31 6.78
N GLU A 249 2.35 -24.50 6.24
CA GLU A 249 2.57 -23.07 6.06
C GLU A 249 2.72 -22.29 7.38
N ARG A 250 2.10 -22.75 8.46
CA ARG A 250 2.27 -22.18 9.80
C ARG A 250 3.70 -22.35 10.31
N THR A 251 4.37 -23.42 9.91
CA THR A 251 5.76 -23.72 10.29
C THR A 251 6.77 -23.24 9.26
N ASP A 252 6.34 -23.00 8.01
CA ASP A 252 7.16 -22.43 6.94
C ASP A 252 6.59 -21.09 6.42
N PRO A 253 6.97 -19.95 7.02
CA PRO A 253 6.54 -18.63 6.56
C PRO A 253 6.93 -18.28 5.11
N LYS A 254 7.95 -18.96 4.56
CA LYS A 254 8.37 -18.75 3.18
C LYS A 254 7.38 -19.41 2.21
N LEU A 255 6.99 -20.64 2.51
CA LEU A 255 5.98 -21.36 1.77
C LEU A 255 4.64 -20.59 1.80
N TYR A 256 4.24 -20.13 2.99
CA TYR A 256 3.04 -19.34 3.17
C TYR A 256 3.06 -18.05 2.32
N ALA A 257 4.14 -17.28 2.41
CA ALA A 257 4.31 -16.04 1.63
C ALA A 257 4.22 -16.31 0.12
N GLU A 258 4.83 -17.38 -0.36
CA GLU A 258 4.85 -17.74 -1.78
C GLU A 258 3.46 -18.19 -2.26
N ASN A 259 2.73 -18.96 -1.47
CA ASN A 259 1.38 -19.39 -1.82
C ASN A 259 0.41 -18.20 -1.90
N VAL A 260 0.46 -17.28 -0.93
CA VAL A 260 -0.34 -16.04 -0.99
C VAL A 260 0.05 -15.17 -2.19
N ARG A 261 1.35 -15.07 -2.49
CA ARG A 261 1.86 -14.36 -3.68
C ARG A 261 1.32 -14.97 -4.98
N ASN A 262 1.27 -16.30 -5.06
CA ASN A 262 0.71 -17.03 -6.20
C ASN A 262 -0.80 -16.76 -6.37
N VAL A 263 -1.56 -16.71 -5.27
CA VAL A 263 -3.00 -16.35 -5.31
C VAL A 263 -3.17 -14.94 -5.88
N MET A 264 -2.38 -13.98 -5.42
CA MET A 264 -2.44 -12.60 -5.91
C MET A 264 -1.97 -12.48 -7.37
N ALA A 265 -0.96 -13.24 -7.79
CA ALA A 265 -0.49 -13.29 -9.16
C ALA A 265 -1.59 -13.76 -10.12
N LYS A 266 -2.31 -14.81 -9.74
CA LYS A 266 -3.46 -15.32 -10.51
C LYS A 266 -4.58 -14.28 -10.61
N ALA A 267 -4.96 -13.66 -9.49
CA ALA A 267 -6.03 -12.67 -9.47
C ALA A 267 -5.71 -11.42 -10.32
N THR A 268 -4.45 -11.03 -10.40
CA THR A 268 -4.01 -9.85 -11.16
C THR A 268 -3.51 -10.16 -12.57
N ASN A 269 -3.39 -11.44 -12.91
CA ASN A 269 -2.73 -11.92 -14.14
C ASN A 269 -1.33 -11.29 -14.32
N ARG A 270 -0.57 -11.16 -13.22
CA ARG A 270 0.78 -10.63 -13.21
C ARG A 270 1.79 -11.76 -13.08
N PRO A 271 2.87 -11.74 -13.87
CA PRO A 271 3.94 -12.71 -13.72
C PRO A 271 4.69 -12.51 -12.40
N LEU A 272 5.23 -13.59 -11.87
CA LEU A 272 6.12 -13.57 -10.72
C LEU A 272 7.53 -13.17 -11.15
N SER A 273 8.24 -12.44 -10.30
CA SER A 273 9.63 -12.05 -10.50
C SER A 273 10.51 -12.62 -9.38
N ASP A 274 11.69 -13.09 -9.72
CA ASP A 274 12.68 -13.56 -8.75
C ASP A 274 13.35 -12.42 -7.98
N LYS A 275 13.12 -11.18 -8.40
CA LYS A 275 13.62 -10.00 -7.69
C LYS A 275 12.93 -9.81 -6.34
N SER A 276 13.67 -9.21 -5.43
CA SER A 276 13.24 -8.91 -4.06
C SER A 276 13.45 -7.42 -3.72
N LEU A 277 13.10 -7.02 -2.49
CA LEU A 277 13.46 -5.69 -1.99
C LEU A 277 14.94 -5.36 -2.16
N GLN A 278 15.84 -6.34 -2.01
CA GLN A 278 17.29 -6.12 -2.06
C GLN A 278 17.77 -5.68 -3.44
N ASP A 279 17.01 -6.00 -4.48
CA ASP A 279 17.28 -5.60 -5.85
C ASP A 279 16.81 -4.18 -6.16
N SER A 280 15.99 -3.59 -5.27
CA SER A 280 15.49 -2.24 -5.43
C SER A 280 16.63 -1.21 -5.38
N PRO A 281 16.76 -0.32 -6.39
CA PRO A 281 17.77 0.73 -6.40
C PRO A 281 17.76 1.63 -5.17
N ASN A 282 16.57 1.91 -4.64
CA ASN A 282 16.42 2.73 -3.43
C ASN A 282 16.94 2.01 -2.18
N TYR A 283 16.70 0.70 -2.05
CA TYR A 283 17.22 -0.08 -0.94
C TYR A 283 18.76 -0.09 -0.97
N LYS A 284 19.34 -0.26 -2.14
CA LYS A 284 20.82 -0.21 -2.32
C LYS A 284 21.40 1.14 -1.92
N LYS A 285 20.74 2.26 -2.30
CA LYS A 285 21.13 3.61 -1.87
C LYS A 285 21.00 3.78 -0.35
N ASP A 286 19.88 3.37 0.24
CA ASP A 286 19.63 3.47 1.69
C ASP A 286 20.66 2.67 2.49
N VAL A 287 21.12 1.52 1.99
CA VAL A 287 22.18 0.71 2.62
C VAL A 287 23.56 1.35 2.45
N GLN A 288 23.86 1.93 1.29
CA GLN A 288 25.14 2.57 1.00
C GLN A 288 25.33 3.89 1.77
N SER A 289 24.28 4.72 1.86
CA SER A 289 24.33 5.99 2.61
C SER A 289 24.45 5.79 4.13
N ASN A 290 24.23 4.58 4.60
CA ASN A 290 24.30 4.18 6.00
C ASN A 290 25.58 3.40 6.36
N ARG A 291 26.52 3.25 5.42
CA ARG A 291 27.89 2.79 5.67
C ARG A 291 28.84 3.97 5.89
#